data_6fa7c37d09d4ec9b8eb680e8de4fb3ca
#
_entry.id   6fa7c37d09d4ec9b8eb680e8de4fb3ca
#
_cell.length_a   1.000
_cell.length_b   1.000
_cell.length_c   1.000
_cell.angle_alpha   90.00
_cell.angle_beta   90.00
_cell.angle_gamma   90.00
#
_symmetry.space_group_name_H-M   'P 1'
#
loop_
_entity.id
_entity.type
_entity.pdbx_description
1 polymer ?
#
loop_
_entity_poly.entity_id
_entity_poly.type
_entity_poly.pdbx_seq_one_letter_code
_entity_poly.pdbx_strand_id
1 'polypeptide(L)'
;MSMDDDFEEEFLEEDLEEELDMFVEAQDAVWTDVVTELKAGKKTSHWMWFVFPQLASLGQSHMSQLYGLEDLNEAQAYLAHPVLRERLIAACDLMLARNGTTAAEILGEIDAKKLRSSMTLFGAVTDAPKQCGEIIKVFFEGTPCPLTLGEIG
;
A
#
# COMPACT_ATOMS: atom_id res chain seq x y z
N MET A 1 -38.38 -0.20 -2.24
CA MET A 1 -37.03 -0.70 -1.94
C MET A 1 -37.00 -2.21 -2.18
N SER A 2 -36.16 -2.68 -3.05
CA SER A 2 -36.12 -4.08 -3.37
C SER A 2 -35.14 -4.83 -2.45
N MET A 3 -35.43 -6.09 -2.20
CA MET A 3 -34.53 -6.99 -1.45
C MET A 3 -33.20 -7.21 -2.19
N ASP A 4 -33.18 -6.97 -3.50
CA ASP A 4 -32.01 -7.14 -4.34
C ASP A 4 -30.91 -6.13 -4.02
N ASP A 5 -31.27 -4.89 -3.65
CA ASP A 5 -30.31 -3.83 -3.30
C ASP A 5 -29.55 -4.17 -2.01
N ASP A 6 -30.27 -4.65 -0.99
CA ASP A 6 -29.67 -5.08 0.27
C ASP A 6 -28.75 -6.28 0.09
N PHE A 7 -29.13 -7.22 -0.77
CA PHE A 7 -28.33 -8.40 -1.09
C PHE A 7 -27.03 -8.01 -1.80
N GLU A 8 -27.09 -7.08 -2.76
CA GLU A 8 -25.91 -6.63 -3.49
C GLU A 8 -24.94 -5.90 -2.58
N GLU A 9 -25.41 -5.07 -1.65
CA GLU A 9 -24.55 -4.38 -0.69
C GLU A 9 -23.84 -5.36 0.25
N GLU A 10 -24.54 -6.35 0.79
CA GLU A 10 -23.94 -7.39 1.63
C GLU A 10 -22.90 -8.19 0.87
N PHE A 11 -23.16 -8.53 -0.37
CA PHE A 11 -22.25 -9.29 -1.21
C PHE A 11 -20.96 -8.50 -1.49
N LEU A 12 -21.07 -7.20 -1.78
CA LEU A 12 -19.93 -6.33 -2.03
C LEU A 12 -19.08 -6.13 -0.76
N GLU A 13 -19.72 -6.02 0.40
CA GLU A 13 -18.99 -5.91 1.68
C GLU A 13 -18.22 -7.19 1.99
N GLU A 14 -18.82 -8.36 1.76
CA GLU A 14 -18.14 -9.65 1.95
C GLU A 14 -16.92 -9.80 1.02
N ASP A 15 -17.07 -9.42 -0.26
CA ASP A 15 -15.96 -9.46 -1.22
C ASP A 15 -14.82 -8.56 -0.78
N LEU A 16 -15.11 -7.37 -0.29
CA LEU A 16 -14.10 -6.43 0.19
C LEU A 16 -13.40 -6.96 1.43
N GLU A 17 -14.14 -7.55 2.37
CA GLU A 17 -13.55 -8.19 3.55
C GLU A 17 -12.61 -9.33 3.17
N GLU A 18 -13.00 -10.15 2.20
CA GLU A 18 -12.15 -11.25 1.69
C GLU A 18 -10.87 -10.72 1.06
N GLU A 19 -10.96 -9.63 0.28
CA GLU A 19 -9.79 -8.99 -0.31
C GLU A 19 -8.84 -8.45 0.75
N LEU A 20 -9.38 -7.79 1.78
CA LEU A 20 -8.57 -7.27 2.89
C LEU A 20 -7.94 -8.39 3.69
N ASP A 21 -8.66 -9.50 3.90
CA ASP A 21 -8.12 -10.68 4.58
C ASP A 21 -6.95 -11.30 3.80
N MET A 22 -6.99 -11.27 2.47
CA MET A 22 -5.87 -11.72 1.63
C MET A 22 -4.59 -10.95 1.93
N PHE A 23 -4.70 -9.61 2.10
CA PHE A 23 -3.54 -8.80 2.48
C PHE A 23 -3.00 -9.20 3.84
N VAL A 24 -3.88 -9.38 4.82
CA VAL A 24 -3.47 -9.78 6.18
C VAL A 24 -2.75 -11.12 6.16
N GLU A 25 -3.31 -12.12 5.47
CA GLU A 25 -2.72 -13.47 5.36
C GLU A 25 -1.35 -13.42 4.68
N ALA A 26 -1.24 -12.67 3.57
CA ALA A 26 0.03 -12.55 2.86
C ALA A 26 1.10 -11.88 3.74
N GLN A 27 0.71 -10.83 4.46
CA GLN A 27 1.61 -10.13 5.38
C GLN A 27 2.02 -11.00 6.56
N ASP A 28 1.08 -11.76 7.14
CA ASP A 28 1.37 -12.66 8.25
C ASP A 28 2.51 -13.63 7.92
N ALA A 29 2.51 -14.13 6.69
CA ALA A 29 3.50 -15.11 6.25
C ALA A 29 4.92 -14.53 6.16
N VAL A 30 5.07 -13.21 5.97
CA VAL A 30 6.37 -12.60 5.66
C VAL A 30 6.73 -11.43 6.59
N TRP A 31 5.89 -11.11 7.58
CA TRP A 31 6.07 -9.87 8.36
C TRP A 31 7.41 -9.79 9.08
N THR A 32 7.89 -10.90 9.62
CA THR A 32 9.21 -10.95 10.26
C THR A 32 10.31 -10.58 9.27
N ASP A 33 10.23 -11.09 8.03
CA ASP A 33 11.20 -10.77 6.97
C ASP A 33 11.11 -9.30 6.58
N VAL A 34 9.91 -8.76 6.45
CA VAL A 34 9.71 -7.33 6.13
C VAL A 34 10.42 -6.44 7.16
N VAL A 35 10.17 -6.69 8.43
CA VAL A 35 10.75 -5.91 9.52
C VAL A 35 12.29 -6.04 9.52
N THR A 36 12.78 -7.25 9.40
CA THR A 36 14.22 -7.53 9.39
C THR A 36 14.92 -6.83 8.23
N GLU A 37 14.36 -6.94 7.02
CA GLU A 37 14.95 -6.35 5.81
C GLU A 37 14.92 -4.83 5.85
N LEU A 38 13.82 -4.23 6.28
CA LEU A 38 13.73 -2.78 6.38
C LEU A 38 14.66 -2.22 7.47
N LYS A 39 14.78 -2.91 8.59
CA LYS A 39 15.74 -2.54 9.65
C LYS A 39 17.18 -2.62 9.14
N ALA A 40 17.48 -3.61 8.32
CA ALA A 40 18.80 -3.75 7.70
C ALA A 40 19.05 -2.72 6.59
N GLY A 41 18.01 -2.05 6.13
CA GLY A 41 18.10 -1.07 5.05
C GLY A 41 18.22 -1.69 3.68
N LYS A 42 17.80 -2.96 3.52
CA LYS A 42 17.87 -3.64 2.23
C LYS A 42 16.84 -4.75 2.12
N LYS A 43 15.90 -4.57 1.20
CA LYS A 43 14.89 -5.57 0.86
C LYS A 43 15.53 -6.69 0.04
N THR A 44 15.31 -7.93 0.46
CA THR A 44 15.86 -9.12 -0.20
C THR A 44 14.78 -10.13 -0.62
N SER A 45 13.55 -10.02 -0.12
CA SER A 45 12.44 -10.92 -0.44
C SER A 45 11.35 -10.20 -1.24
N HIS A 46 10.36 -10.95 -1.71
CA HIS A 46 9.31 -10.46 -2.61
C HIS A 46 8.00 -10.25 -1.86
N TRP A 47 7.80 -9.02 -1.33
CA TRP A 47 6.61 -8.71 -0.55
C TRP A 47 5.98 -7.35 -0.89
N MET A 48 6.51 -6.64 -1.87
CA MET A 48 6.10 -5.25 -2.17
C MET A 48 4.62 -5.12 -2.50
N TRP A 49 4.06 -6.06 -3.26
CA TRP A 49 2.67 -6.00 -3.74
C TRP A 49 1.63 -5.86 -2.64
N PHE A 50 1.86 -6.50 -1.49
CA PHE A 50 0.87 -6.53 -0.40
C PHE A 50 1.32 -5.80 0.86
N VAL A 51 2.53 -5.25 0.90
CA VAL A 51 2.99 -4.41 2.02
C VAL A 51 2.81 -2.93 1.69
N PHE A 52 3.13 -2.54 0.45
CA PHE A 52 2.91 -1.19 -0.07
C PHE A 52 2.09 -1.28 -1.36
N PRO A 53 0.79 -1.63 -1.26
CA PRO A 53 0.00 -1.81 -2.47
C PRO A 53 -0.21 -0.50 -3.22
N GLN A 54 -0.38 -0.61 -4.54
CA GLN A 54 -0.65 0.51 -5.43
C GLN A 54 -1.92 0.23 -6.22
N LEU A 55 -2.33 1.17 -7.07
CA LEU A 55 -3.48 0.95 -7.95
C LEU A 55 -3.20 -0.21 -8.90
N ALA A 56 -4.20 -1.08 -9.08
CA ALA A 56 -4.12 -2.22 -9.99
C ALA A 56 -3.81 -1.79 -11.43
N SER A 57 -4.34 -0.64 -11.85
CA SER A 57 -4.15 -0.09 -13.20
C SER A 57 -2.69 0.22 -13.52
N LEU A 58 -1.84 0.42 -12.52
CA LEU A 58 -0.42 0.75 -12.71
C LEU A 58 0.47 -0.48 -12.79
N GLY A 59 0.00 -1.64 -12.33
CA GLY A 59 0.76 -2.87 -12.35
C GLY A 59 0.40 -3.75 -13.54
N GLN A 60 1.38 -4.48 -14.07
CA GLN A 60 1.18 -5.35 -15.24
C GLN A 60 1.38 -6.84 -14.90
N SER A 61 2.02 -7.15 -13.78
CA SER A 61 2.23 -8.54 -13.38
C SER A 61 0.98 -9.15 -12.76
N HIS A 62 0.92 -10.49 -12.71
CA HIS A 62 -0.16 -11.20 -12.04
C HIS A 62 -0.29 -10.78 -10.58
N MET A 63 0.83 -10.66 -9.86
CA MET A 63 0.83 -10.25 -8.44
C MET A 63 0.34 -8.81 -8.27
N SER A 64 0.71 -7.92 -9.18
CA SER A 64 0.24 -6.53 -9.16
C SER A 64 -1.27 -6.44 -9.35
N GLN A 65 -1.83 -7.31 -10.19
CA GLN A 65 -3.28 -7.36 -10.41
C GLN A 65 -4.00 -7.99 -9.21
N LEU A 66 -3.43 -9.05 -8.65
CA LEU A 66 -4.04 -9.76 -7.51
C LEU A 66 -4.15 -8.88 -6.28
N TYR A 67 -3.11 -8.12 -5.96
CA TYR A 67 -3.04 -7.26 -4.77
C TYR A 67 -3.23 -5.77 -5.08
N GLY A 68 -3.46 -5.39 -6.32
CA GLY A 68 -3.71 -4.00 -6.68
C GLY A 68 -5.05 -3.51 -6.15
N LEU A 69 -5.09 -2.23 -5.78
CA LEU A 69 -6.32 -1.59 -5.33
C LEU A 69 -7.01 -0.94 -6.52
N GLU A 70 -8.34 -1.07 -6.59
CA GLU A 70 -9.11 -0.58 -7.75
C GLU A 70 -9.19 0.95 -7.79
N ASP A 71 -9.34 1.58 -6.62
CA ASP A 71 -9.60 3.01 -6.53
C ASP A 71 -9.29 3.54 -5.12
N LEU A 72 -9.56 4.83 -4.93
CA LEU A 72 -9.37 5.49 -3.65
C LEU A 72 -10.28 4.92 -2.56
N ASN A 73 -11.48 4.45 -2.92
CA ASN A 73 -12.40 3.85 -1.95
C ASN A 73 -11.83 2.56 -1.35
N GLU A 74 -11.18 1.73 -2.17
CA GLU A 74 -10.51 0.53 -1.65
C GLU A 74 -9.29 0.89 -0.79
N ALA A 75 -8.55 1.93 -1.15
CA ALA A 75 -7.44 2.43 -0.32
C ALA A 75 -7.95 2.91 1.04
N GLN A 76 -9.10 3.57 1.06
CA GLN A 76 -9.75 4.01 2.30
C GLN A 76 -10.15 2.81 3.16
N ALA A 77 -10.74 1.78 2.56
CA ALA A 77 -11.13 0.56 3.27
C ALA A 77 -9.90 -0.17 3.84
N TYR A 78 -8.80 -0.21 3.09
CA TYR A 78 -7.54 -0.78 3.55
C TYR A 78 -7.06 -0.06 4.83
N LEU A 79 -7.06 1.26 4.82
CA LEU A 79 -6.64 2.05 5.98
C LEU A 79 -7.64 2.03 7.14
N ALA A 80 -8.88 1.68 6.89
CA ALA A 80 -9.88 1.48 7.96
C ALA A 80 -9.70 0.15 8.68
N HIS A 81 -8.98 -0.80 8.08
CA HIS A 81 -8.67 -2.09 8.70
C HIS A 81 -7.54 -1.90 9.71
N PRO A 82 -7.75 -2.20 11.01
CA PRO A 82 -6.77 -1.85 12.04
C PRO A 82 -5.41 -2.52 11.87
N VAL A 83 -5.38 -3.78 11.45
CA VAL A 83 -4.11 -4.50 11.24
C VAL A 83 -3.34 -3.94 10.06
N LEU A 84 -4.04 -3.70 8.93
CA LEU A 84 -3.41 -3.18 7.71
C LEU A 84 -2.89 -1.76 7.91
N ARG A 85 -3.67 -0.92 8.59
CA ARG A 85 -3.23 0.44 8.93
C ARG A 85 -1.99 0.43 9.80
N GLU A 86 -2.00 -0.36 10.86
CA GLU A 86 -0.86 -0.46 11.79
C GLU A 86 0.40 -0.94 11.09
N ARG A 87 0.28 -1.95 10.23
CA ARG A 87 1.43 -2.50 9.48
C ARG A 87 1.96 -1.51 8.45
N LEU A 88 1.09 -0.79 7.76
CA LEU A 88 1.53 0.23 6.81
C LEU A 88 2.31 1.33 7.53
N ILE A 89 1.80 1.80 8.64
CA ILE A 89 2.48 2.80 9.45
C ILE A 89 3.84 2.28 9.94
N ALA A 90 3.89 1.05 10.44
CA ALA A 90 5.12 0.43 10.92
C ALA A 90 6.17 0.32 9.80
N ALA A 91 5.76 -0.12 8.62
CA ALA A 91 6.66 -0.23 7.47
C ALA A 91 7.16 1.16 7.03
N CYS A 92 6.29 2.15 7.02
CA CYS A 92 6.68 3.53 6.71
C CYS A 92 7.70 4.06 7.73
N ASP A 93 7.48 3.82 9.02
CA ASP A 93 8.39 4.28 10.07
C ASP A 93 9.77 3.62 9.94
N LEU A 94 9.82 2.33 9.57
CA LEU A 94 11.07 1.63 9.31
C LEU A 94 11.82 2.24 8.12
N MET A 95 11.10 2.61 7.05
CA MET A 95 11.68 3.32 5.91
C MET A 95 12.22 4.68 6.34
N LEU A 96 11.43 5.45 7.09
CA LEU A 96 11.81 6.79 7.54
C LEU A 96 13.02 6.78 8.47
N ALA A 97 13.23 5.69 9.22
CA ALA A 97 14.41 5.53 10.05
C ALA A 97 15.70 5.46 9.22
N ARG A 98 15.59 5.19 7.91
CA ARG A 98 16.69 5.11 6.96
C ARG A 98 16.78 6.34 6.06
N ASN A 99 16.45 7.51 6.57
CA ASN A 99 16.37 8.75 5.79
C ASN A 99 17.71 9.25 5.22
N GLY A 100 18.83 8.66 5.58
CA GLY A 100 20.14 8.96 5.00
C GLY A 100 20.46 8.15 3.74
N THR A 101 19.56 7.24 3.33
CA THR A 101 19.71 6.42 2.12
C THR A 101 18.57 6.72 1.14
N THR A 102 18.71 6.26 -0.11
CA THR A 102 17.64 6.43 -1.11
C THR A 102 16.66 5.27 -1.02
N ALA A 103 15.43 5.48 -1.50
CA ALA A 103 14.45 4.41 -1.60
C ALA A 103 14.95 3.28 -2.50
N ALA A 104 15.67 3.62 -3.58
CA ALA A 104 16.24 2.62 -4.50
C ALA A 104 17.32 1.77 -3.83
N GLU A 105 18.12 2.34 -2.93
CA GLU A 105 19.12 1.56 -2.18
C GLU A 105 18.47 0.55 -1.24
N ILE A 106 17.33 0.90 -0.65
CA ILE A 106 16.60 0.03 0.28
C ILE A 106 15.79 -1.03 -0.46
N LEU A 107 15.04 -0.62 -1.49
CA LEU A 107 14.02 -1.44 -2.14
C LEU A 107 14.38 -1.92 -3.55
N GLY A 108 15.36 -1.30 -4.20
CA GLY A 108 15.58 -1.44 -5.63
C GLY A 108 14.79 -0.38 -6.40
N GLU A 109 15.22 -0.10 -7.63
CA GLU A 109 14.63 0.97 -8.45
C GLU A 109 13.15 0.75 -8.77
N ILE A 110 12.77 -0.48 -9.10
CA ILE A 110 11.39 -0.82 -9.47
C ILE A 110 10.46 -0.65 -8.26
N ASP A 111 10.85 -1.23 -7.12
CA ASP A 111 10.03 -1.16 -5.92
C ASP A 111 10.01 0.24 -5.31
N ALA A 112 11.06 1.03 -5.49
CA ALA A 112 11.04 2.45 -5.08
C ALA A 112 9.94 3.23 -5.79
N LYS A 113 9.73 2.98 -7.09
CA LYS A 113 8.63 3.59 -7.85
C LYS A 113 7.27 3.15 -7.34
N LYS A 114 7.14 1.88 -6.95
CA LYS A 114 5.91 1.35 -6.34
C LYS A 114 5.63 2.01 -5.00
N LEU A 115 6.66 2.24 -4.19
CA LEU A 115 6.51 2.96 -2.93
C LEU A 115 5.95 4.36 -3.15
N ARG A 116 6.47 5.08 -4.14
CA ARG A 116 5.99 6.41 -4.49
C ARG A 116 4.51 6.38 -4.89
N SER A 117 4.13 5.42 -5.74
CA SER A 117 2.73 5.22 -6.16
C SER A 117 1.84 4.90 -4.96
N SER A 118 2.28 3.99 -4.10
CA SER A 118 1.54 3.58 -2.91
C SER A 118 1.31 4.74 -1.95
N MET A 119 2.35 5.50 -1.65
CA MET A 119 2.25 6.63 -0.72
C MET A 119 1.41 7.77 -1.28
N THR A 120 1.43 7.96 -2.59
CA THR A 120 0.55 8.94 -3.25
C THR A 120 -0.90 8.52 -3.11
N LEU A 121 -1.20 7.24 -3.32
CA LEU A 121 -2.56 6.70 -3.21
C LEU A 121 -3.08 6.83 -1.77
N PHE A 122 -2.37 6.27 -0.81
CA PHE A 122 -2.81 6.29 0.59
C PHE A 122 -2.80 7.70 1.18
N GLY A 123 -1.86 8.54 0.75
CA GLY A 123 -1.80 9.93 1.18
C GLY A 123 -3.00 10.76 0.76
N ALA A 124 -3.75 10.33 -0.24
CA ALA A 124 -4.96 11.00 -0.72
C ALA A 124 -6.22 10.61 0.08
N VAL A 125 -6.14 9.60 0.93
CA VAL A 125 -7.26 9.17 1.78
C VAL A 125 -7.48 10.23 2.88
N THR A 126 -8.75 10.46 3.25
CA THR A 126 -9.12 11.52 4.20
C THR A 126 -8.37 11.44 5.54
N ASP A 127 -8.25 10.26 6.14
CA ASP A 127 -7.54 10.07 7.40
C ASP A 127 -6.18 9.40 7.19
N ALA A 128 -5.48 9.79 6.13
CA ALA A 128 -4.18 9.20 5.78
C ALA A 128 -3.19 9.33 6.93
N PRO A 129 -2.40 8.27 7.21
CA PRO A 129 -1.29 8.41 8.14
C PRO A 129 -0.30 9.48 7.63
N LYS A 130 0.19 10.30 8.53
CA LYS A 130 1.16 11.36 8.18
C LYS A 130 2.42 10.81 7.52
N GLN A 131 2.76 9.57 7.83
CA GLN A 131 3.94 8.90 7.28
C GLN A 131 3.91 8.83 5.75
N CYS A 132 2.73 8.72 5.15
CA CYS A 132 2.62 8.67 3.68
C CYS A 132 3.21 9.93 3.05
N GLY A 133 2.82 11.10 3.55
CA GLY A 133 3.37 12.38 3.08
C GLY A 133 4.85 12.56 3.45
N GLU A 134 5.25 12.08 4.61
CA GLU A 134 6.64 12.15 5.03
C GLU A 134 7.56 11.32 4.13
N ILE A 135 7.12 10.12 3.72
CA ILE A 135 7.84 9.28 2.75
C ILE A 135 8.05 10.02 1.43
N ILE A 136 6.98 10.64 0.90
CA ILE A 136 7.08 11.42 -0.34
C ILE A 136 8.09 12.55 -0.19
N LYS A 137 8.04 13.25 0.93
CA LYS A 137 8.95 14.36 1.20
C LYS A 137 10.41 13.92 1.31
N VAL A 138 10.67 12.86 2.07
CA VAL A 138 12.03 12.41 2.38
C VAL A 138 12.68 11.68 1.20
N PHE A 139 11.96 10.79 0.55
CA PHE A 139 12.53 9.90 -0.46
C PHE A 139 12.27 10.33 -1.90
N PHE A 140 11.32 11.23 -2.13
CA PHE A 140 10.89 11.63 -3.48
C PHE A 140 10.84 13.15 -3.65
N GLU A 141 11.55 13.89 -2.83
CA GLU A 141 11.67 15.36 -2.90
C GLU A 141 10.32 16.08 -2.90
N GLY A 142 9.32 15.48 -2.24
CA GLY A 142 7.99 16.06 -2.15
C GLY A 142 7.14 15.89 -3.40
N THR A 143 7.61 15.12 -4.40
CA THR A 143 6.92 14.96 -5.68
C THR A 143 6.14 13.64 -5.72
N PRO A 144 4.79 13.68 -5.67
CA PRO A 144 3.98 12.47 -5.73
C PRO A 144 4.00 11.82 -7.13
N CYS A 145 3.48 10.61 -7.23
CA CYS A 145 3.40 9.89 -8.49
C CYS A 145 2.36 10.53 -9.42
N PRO A 146 2.75 11.08 -10.59
CA PRO A 146 1.78 11.72 -11.48
C PRO A 146 0.73 10.77 -12.03
N LEU A 147 1.10 9.52 -12.31
CA LEU A 147 0.16 8.52 -12.84
C LEU A 147 -0.93 8.21 -11.82
N THR A 148 -0.56 8.05 -10.54
CA THR A 148 -1.53 7.81 -9.47
C THR A 148 -2.47 9.01 -9.30
N LEU A 149 -1.92 10.23 -9.28
CA LEU A 149 -2.75 11.44 -9.18
C LEU A 149 -3.73 11.56 -10.34
N GLY A 150 -3.32 11.21 -11.54
CA GLY A 150 -4.18 11.23 -12.71
C GLY A 150 -5.34 10.26 -12.62
N GLU A 151 -5.12 9.09 -12.00
CA GLU A 151 -6.15 8.06 -11.87
C GLU A 151 -7.17 8.39 -10.75
N ILE A 152 -6.75 8.98 -9.65
CA ILE A 152 -7.62 9.23 -8.50
C ILE A 152 -8.19 10.64 -8.45
N GLY A 153 -7.62 11.53 -9.22
CA GLY A 153 -8.08 12.91 -9.32
C GLY A 153 -8.93 13.11 -10.53
#